data_5b792a58dd189d3efc48b8a599233f8f
#
_entry.id   5b792a58dd189d3efc48b8a599233f8f
#
_cell.length_a   1.000
_cell.length_b   1.000
_cell.length_c   1.000
_cell.angle_alpha   90.00
_cell.angle_beta   90.00
_cell.angle_gamma   90.00
#
_symmetry.space_group_name_H-M   'P 1'
#
loop_
_entity.id
_entity.type
_entity.pdbx_description
1 polymer ?
#
loop_
_entity_poly.entity_id
_entity_poly.type
_entity_poly.pdbx_seq_one_letter_code
_entity_poly.pdbx_strand_id
1 'polypeptide(L)'
;ENKIKKTKKIPGYRLINRIKSRSIELGVQDRYIADIIGVTPIYWYSIANGHRKISALSKDKLEKIAKFLNIPTVQAMSLADVLTHEDFFLGNLEEQLDISIEQMRNDPAWMNWAPTNEEWAQLSIGTRTGIVMLYETVFQKMLLRRAEIENPELNNAELF
;
A
#
# COMPACT_ATOMS: atom_id res chain seq x y z
N GLU A 1 -19.18 -18.30 -26.52
CA GLU A 1 -18.88 -16.99 -25.89
C GLU A 1 -18.76 -17.17 -24.38
N ASN A 2 -17.53 -17.33 -23.90
CA ASN A 2 -17.23 -17.44 -22.48
C ASN A 2 -17.27 -16.04 -21.87
N LYS A 3 -18.40 -15.66 -21.28
CA LYS A 3 -18.50 -14.47 -20.41
C LYS A 3 -17.63 -14.72 -19.18
N ILE A 4 -16.41 -14.21 -19.19
CA ILE A 4 -15.58 -14.08 -17.98
C ILE A 4 -16.38 -13.20 -17.01
N LYS A 5 -16.98 -13.84 -15.98
CA LYS A 5 -17.58 -13.09 -14.84
C LYS A 5 -16.49 -12.25 -14.22
N LYS A 6 -16.55 -10.92 -14.41
CA LYS A 6 -15.72 -9.98 -13.63
C LYS A 6 -16.02 -10.23 -12.16
N THR A 7 -15.14 -10.94 -11.48
CA THR A 7 -15.20 -11.11 -10.01
C THR A 7 -15.12 -9.72 -9.41
N LYS A 8 -16.19 -9.29 -8.75
CA LYS A 8 -16.29 -7.99 -8.10
C LYS A 8 -15.17 -7.93 -7.05
N LYS A 9 -14.16 -7.10 -7.29
CA LYS A 9 -13.00 -6.98 -6.40
C LYS A 9 -13.49 -6.42 -5.05
N ILE A 10 -13.41 -7.24 -4.00
CA ILE A 10 -13.78 -6.83 -2.65
C ILE A 10 -12.75 -5.80 -2.17
N PRO A 11 -13.16 -4.58 -1.75
CA PRO A 11 -12.23 -3.60 -1.22
C PRO A 11 -11.51 -4.14 0.02
N GLY A 12 -10.18 -3.98 0.08
CA GLY A 12 -9.36 -4.51 1.17
C GLY A 12 -9.19 -6.03 1.13
N TYR A 13 -9.48 -6.69 0.00
CA TYR A 13 -9.34 -8.14 -0.17
C TYR A 13 -7.97 -8.67 0.26
N ARG A 14 -6.91 -7.88 0.03
CA ARG A 14 -5.55 -8.27 0.42
C ARG A 14 -5.43 -8.50 1.92
N LEU A 15 -6.00 -7.62 2.75
CA LEU A 15 -6.00 -7.79 4.20
C LEU A 15 -6.90 -8.95 4.63
N ILE A 16 -8.12 -9.04 4.08
CA ILE A 16 -9.05 -10.14 4.37
C ILE A 16 -8.41 -11.50 4.09
N ASN A 17 -7.77 -11.63 2.93
CA ASN A 17 -7.12 -12.88 2.55
C ASN A 17 -5.97 -13.24 3.49
N ARG A 18 -5.18 -12.26 3.91
CA ARG A 18 -4.07 -12.46 4.83
C ARG A 18 -4.56 -12.88 6.24
N ILE A 19 -5.67 -12.31 6.71
CA ILE A 19 -6.32 -12.75 7.95
C ILE A 19 -6.80 -14.20 7.85
N LYS A 20 -7.49 -14.55 6.74
CA LYS A 20 -7.97 -15.92 6.51
C LYS A 20 -6.81 -16.93 6.43
N SER A 21 -5.74 -16.63 5.71
CA SER A 21 -4.56 -17.48 5.65
C SER A 21 -3.95 -17.68 7.04
N ARG A 22 -3.79 -16.62 7.81
CA ARG A 22 -3.25 -16.71 9.18
C ARG A 22 -4.16 -17.49 10.12
N SER A 23 -5.49 -17.37 9.99
CA SER A 23 -6.43 -18.14 10.80
C SER A 23 -6.35 -19.64 10.50
N ILE A 24 -6.16 -20.01 9.23
CA ILE A 24 -5.96 -21.42 8.82
C ILE A 24 -4.66 -21.96 9.41
N GLU A 25 -3.55 -21.20 9.30
CA GLU A 25 -2.25 -21.59 9.88
C GLU A 25 -2.35 -21.86 11.38
N LEU A 26 -3.12 -21.05 12.12
CA LEU A 26 -3.30 -21.17 13.55
C LEU A 26 -4.41 -22.14 13.95
N GLY A 27 -5.20 -22.66 13.01
CA GLY A 27 -6.35 -23.52 13.27
C GLY A 27 -7.48 -22.83 14.04
N VAL A 28 -7.61 -21.49 13.91
CA VAL A 28 -8.63 -20.71 14.62
C VAL A 28 -9.84 -20.40 13.75
N GLN A 29 -11.01 -20.29 14.37
CA GLN A 29 -12.27 -20.02 13.68
C GLN A 29 -12.52 -18.52 13.53
N ASP A 30 -13.41 -18.15 12.60
CA ASP A 30 -13.85 -16.77 12.34
C ASP A 30 -14.37 -16.04 13.59
N ARG A 31 -14.97 -16.75 14.53
CA ARG A 31 -15.43 -16.18 15.81
C ARG A 31 -14.25 -15.62 16.60
N TYR A 32 -13.14 -16.34 16.65
CA TYR A 32 -11.93 -15.89 17.31
C TYR A 32 -11.34 -14.64 16.64
N ILE A 33 -11.42 -14.57 15.31
CA ILE A 33 -11.00 -13.38 14.57
C ILE A 33 -11.87 -12.17 14.92
N ALA A 34 -13.20 -12.36 15.00
CA ALA A 34 -14.14 -11.31 15.40
C ALA A 34 -13.82 -10.78 16.82
N ASP A 35 -13.52 -11.69 17.75
CA ASP A 35 -13.15 -11.34 19.14
C ASP A 35 -11.83 -10.54 19.19
N ILE A 36 -10.81 -10.95 18.44
CA ILE A 36 -9.54 -10.21 18.34
C ILE A 36 -9.76 -8.79 17.83
N ILE A 37 -10.51 -8.64 16.74
CA ILE A 37 -10.79 -7.34 16.12
C ILE A 37 -11.67 -6.47 17.04
N GLY A 38 -12.46 -7.10 17.91
CA GLY A 38 -13.44 -6.43 18.75
C GLY A 38 -14.71 -6.05 17.96
N VAL A 39 -15.22 -7.00 17.16
CA VAL A 39 -16.46 -6.88 16.41
C VAL A 39 -17.34 -8.11 16.65
N THR A 40 -18.61 -8.03 16.27
CA THR A 40 -19.48 -9.22 16.31
C THR A 40 -19.11 -10.21 15.18
N PRO A 41 -19.31 -11.52 15.35
CA PRO A 41 -19.09 -12.50 14.29
C PRO A 41 -19.87 -12.17 13.00
N ILE A 42 -21.11 -11.70 13.12
CA ILE A 42 -21.93 -11.27 11.97
C ILE A 42 -21.27 -10.11 11.22
N TYR A 43 -20.68 -9.15 11.96
CA TYR A 43 -19.98 -8.03 11.36
C TYR A 43 -18.72 -8.49 10.62
N TRP A 44 -17.95 -9.40 11.21
CA TRP A 44 -16.78 -10.00 10.57
C TRP A 44 -17.17 -10.75 9.28
N TYR A 45 -18.20 -11.60 9.33
CA TYR A 45 -18.71 -12.30 8.14
C TYR A 45 -19.11 -11.32 7.02
N SER A 46 -19.74 -10.21 7.39
CA SER A 46 -20.12 -9.17 6.43
C SER A 46 -18.91 -8.53 5.73
N ILE A 47 -17.81 -8.32 6.47
CA ILE A 47 -16.53 -7.86 5.91
C ILE A 47 -15.90 -8.95 5.04
N ALA A 48 -15.78 -10.17 5.56
CA ALA A 48 -15.10 -11.28 4.91
C ALA A 48 -15.76 -11.68 3.57
N ASN A 49 -17.06 -11.41 3.43
CA ASN A 49 -17.85 -11.64 2.21
C ASN A 49 -18.01 -10.39 1.33
N GLY A 50 -17.39 -9.25 1.69
CA GLY A 50 -17.40 -8.03 0.89
C GLY A 50 -18.68 -7.21 0.94
N HIS A 51 -19.60 -7.53 1.88
CA HIS A 51 -20.79 -6.70 2.12
C HIS A 51 -20.46 -5.41 2.87
N ARG A 52 -19.37 -5.40 3.64
CA ARG A 52 -18.82 -4.23 4.32
C ARG A 52 -17.36 -4.05 3.99
N LYS A 53 -16.92 -2.79 3.91
CA LYS A 53 -15.52 -2.47 3.63
C LYS A 53 -14.69 -2.65 4.91
N ILE A 54 -13.59 -3.39 4.82
CA ILE A 54 -12.62 -3.52 5.92
C ILE A 54 -11.92 -2.17 6.20
N SER A 55 -11.80 -1.31 5.19
CA SER A 55 -11.27 0.05 5.33
C SER A 55 -12.11 0.99 6.21
N ALA A 56 -13.37 0.61 6.51
CA ALA A 56 -14.22 1.35 7.43
C ALA A 56 -13.97 1.03 8.91
N LEU A 57 -13.07 0.10 9.22
CA LEU A 57 -12.66 -0.19 10.60
C LEU A 57 -11.85 0.98 11.18
N SER A 58 -12.06 1.25 12.47
CA SER A 58 -11.25 2.25 13.18
C SER A 58 -9.77 1.84 13.24
N LYS A 59 -8.89 2.82 13.46
CA LYS A 59 -7.44 2.60 13.61
C LYS A 59 -7.14 1.55 14.68
N ASP A 60 -7.80 1.61 15.84
CA ASP A 60 -7.65 0.64 16.94
C ASP A 60 -7.91 -0.80 16.48
N LYS A 61 -8.95 -1.03 15.67
CA LYS A 61 -9.26 -2.35 15.12
C LYS A 61 -8.23 -2.82 14.10
N LEU A 62 -7.72 -1.92 13.27
CA LEU A 62 -6.64 -2.22 12.33
C LEU A 62 -5.33 -2.52 13.05
N GLU A 63 -5.05 -1.88 14.19
CA GLU A 63 -3.92 -2.20 15.05
C GLU A 63 -4.01 -3.61 15.65
N LYS A 64 -5.19 -4.02 16.08
CA LYS A 64 -5.43 -5.39 16.56
C LYS A 64 -5.21 -6.43 15.45
N ILE A 65 -5.67 -6.15 14.24
CA ILE A 65 -5.41 -6.98 13.06
C ILE A 65 -3.90 -7.03 12.76
N ALA A 66 -3.22 -5.89 12.80
CA ALA A 66 -1.79 -5.81 12.56
C ALA A 66 -1.00 -6.67 13.57
N LYS A 67 -1.34 -6.59 14.86
CA LYS A 67 -0.76 -7.44 15.91
C LYS A 67 -1.02 -8.94 15.66
N PHE A 68 -2.25 -9.31 15.28
CA PHE A 68 -2.59 -10.69 14.95
C PHE A 68 -1.78 -11.24 13.77
N LEU A 69 -1.54 -10.40 12.76
CA LEU A 69 -0.76 -10.75 11.58
C LEU A 69 0.75 -10.59 11.77
N ASN A 70 1.19 -10.03 12.89
CA ASN A 70 2.58 -9.64 13.16
C ASN A 70 3.18 -8.77 12.06
N ILE A 71 2.47 -7.70 11.71
CA ILE A 71 2.88 -6.69 10.72
C ILE A 71 2.72 -5.27 11.29
N PRO A 72 3.42 -4.26 10.75
CA PRO A 72 3.20 -2.87 11.12
C PRO A 72 1.76 -2.42 10.83
N THR A 73 1.20 -1.55 11.68
CA THR A 73 -0.16 -1.01 11.50
C THR A 73 -0.34 -0.30 10.16
N VAL A 74 0.67 0.45 9.70
CA VAL A 74 0.64 1.12 8.39
C VAL A 74 0.51 0.12 7.24
N GLN A 75 1.12 -1.05 7.37
CA GLN A 75 0.98 -2.13 6.38
C GLN A 75 -0.44 -2.72 6.39
N ALA A 76 -1.04 -2.90 7.57
CA ALA A 76 -2.44 -3.32 7.66
C ALA A 76 -3.38 -2.29 7.02
N MET A 77 -3.16 -1.00 7.23
CA MET A 77 -3.91 0.09 6.59
C MET A 77 -3.78 0.08 5.06
N SER A 78 -2.57 -0.13 4.54
CA SER A 78 -2.33 -0.26 3.11
C SER A 78 -3.01 -1.50 2.51
N LEU A 79 -2.95 -2.64 3.20
CA LEU A 79 -3.62 -3.87 2.77
C LEU A 79 -5.16 -3.77 2.83
N ALA A 80 -5.69 -2.91 3.70
CA ALA A 80 -7.11 -2.62 3.85
C ALA A 80 -7.64 -1.61 2.80
N ASP A 81 -6.77 -1.08 1.95
CA ASP A 81 -7.05 0.05 1.04
C ASP A 81 -7.51 1.32 1.80
N VAL A 82 -7.05 1.52 3.04
CA VAL A 82 -7.18 2.77 3.81
C VAL A 82 -6.14 3.77 3.34
N LEU A 83 -4.91 3.27 3.09
CA LEU A 83 -3.82 4.03 2.52
C LEU A 83 -3.51 3.48 1.14
N THR A 84 -3.39 4.38 0.18
CA THR A 84 -2.90 4.12 -1.18
C THR A 84 -1.45 4.59 -1.30
N HIS A 85 -0.77 4.21 -2.39
CA HIS A 85 0.59 4.71 -2.62
C HIS A 85 0.64 6.24 -2.77
N GLU A 86 -0.45 6.87 -3.22
CA GLU A 86 -0.57 8.32 -3.37
C GLU A 86 -0.52 9.05 -2.04
N ASP A 87 -1.01 8.44 -0.96
CA ASP A 87 -1.01 9.03 0.39
C ASP A 87 0.41 9.26 0.95
N PHE A 88 1.42 8.64 0.35
CA PHE A 88 2.82 8.79 0.75
C PHE A 88 3.57 9.91 0.00
N PHE A 89 2.92 10.56 -0.96
CA PHE A 89 3.52 11.63 -1.76
C PHE A 89 2.80 12.96 -1.56
N LEU A 90 3.55 14.06 -1.60
CA LEU A 90 3.01 15.40 -1.49
C LEU A 90 2.61 15.94 -2.86
N GLY A 91 1.36 16.40 -3.00
CA GLY A 91 0.85 16.99 -4.23
C GLY A 91 0.43 15.97 -5.28
N ASN A 92 0.45 16.38 -6.55
CA ASN A 92 0.05 15.52 -7.66
C ASN A 92 1.18 14.56 -8.04
N LEU A 93 1.01 13.28 -7.71
CA LEU A 93 2.01 12.26 -8.00
C LEU A 93 2.21 12.04 -9.52
N GLU A 94 1.15 12.07 -10.33
CA GLU A 94 1.29 11.89 -11.79
C GLU A 94 2.15 12.98 -12.42
N GLU A 95 1.92 14.23 -12.04
CA GLU A 95 2.72 15.36 -12.50
C GLU A 95 4.20 15.23 -12.09
N GLN A 96 4.45 14.82 -10.84
CA GLN A 96 5.82 14.57 -10.37
C GLN A 96 6.50 13.44 -11.15
N LEU A 97 5.76 12.36 -11.47
CA LEU A 97 6.29 11.25 -12.27
C LEU A 97 6.63 11.68 -13.69
N ASP A 98 5.80 12.51 -14.32
CA ASP A 98 6.04 13.01 -15.68
C ASP A 98 7.24 13.96 -15.71
N ILE A 99 7.40 14.84 -14.71
CA ILE A 99 8.60 15.67 -14.57
C ILE A 99 9.84 14.79 -14.32
N SER A 100 9.71 13.76 -13.48
CA SER A 100 10.81 12.87 -13.14
C SER A 100 11.33 12.09 -14.34
N ILE A 101 10.43 11.54 -15.18
CA ILE A 101 10.86 10.78 -16.35
C ILE A 101 11.59 11.64 -17.36
N GLU A 102 11.21 12.91 -17.54
CA GLU A 102 11.94 13.83 -18.41
C GLU A 102 13.36 14.11 -17.89
N GLN A 103 13.52 14.26 -16.57
CA GLN A 103 14.86 14.40 -15.97
C GLN A 103 15.71 13.13 -16.15
N MET A 104 15.10 11.95 -16.00
CA MET A 104 15.78 10.66 -16.19
C MET A 104 16.23 10.45 -17.64
N ARG A 105 15.42 10.88 -18.62
CA ARG A 105 15.77 10.82 -20.06
C ARG A 105 16.95 11.74 -20.42
N ASN A 106 17.11 12.82 -19.70
CA ASN A 106 18.21 13.75 -19.88
C ASN A 106 19.49 13.37 -19.11
N ASP A 107 19.43 12.31 -18.28
CA ASP A 107 20.60 11.80 -17.56
C ASP A 107 21.42 10.86 -18.47
N PRO A 108 22.68 11.20 -18.81
CA PRO A 108 23.52 10.35 -19.67
C PRO A 108 23.71 8.92 -19.17
N ALA A 109 23.65 8.71 -17.86
CA ALA A 109 23.80 7.39 -17.24
C ALA A 109 22.54 6.53 -17.37
N TRP A 110 21.37 7.15 -17.62
CA TRP A 110 20.08 6.46 -17.65
C TRP A 110 19.34 6.57 -18.99
N MET A 111 19.65 7.56 -19.81
CA MET A 111 18.89 7.90 -21.04
C MET A 111 18.61 6.71 -21.97
N ASN A 112 19.53 5.75 -22.03
CA ASN A 112 19.40 4.57 -22.91
C ASN A 112 18.43 3.51 -22.34
N TRP A 113 18.05 3.61 -21.07
CA TRP A 113 17.18 2.69 -20.35
C TRP A 113 15.83 3.30 -20.00
N ALA A 114 15.69 4.61 -20.21
CA ALA A 114 14.45 5.31 -19.92
C ALA A 114 13.35 4.89 -20.90
N PRO A 115 12.12 4.58 -20.41
CA PRO A 115 11.01 4.27 -21.29
C PRO A 115 10.68 5.44 -22.21
N THR A 116 10.23 5.13 -23.42
CA THR A 116 9.66 6.11 -24.37
C THR A 116 8.36 6.71 -23.83
N ASN A 117 7.84 7.75 -24.49
CA ASN A 117 6.57 8.36 -24.09
C ASN A 117 5.40 7.37 -24.22
N GLU A 118 5.39 6.55 -25.27
CA GLU A 118 4.36 5.54 -25.49
C GLU A 118 4.41 4.45 -24.43
N GLU A 119 5.59 3.94 -24.11
CA GLU A 119 5.78 2.93 -23.06
C GLU A 119 5.40 3.50 -21.69
N TRP A 120 5.86 4.72 -21.36
CA TRP A 120 5.54 5.38 -20.12
C TRP A 120 4.04 5.55 -19.91
N ALA A 121 3.30 5.98 -20.93
CA ALA A 121 1.87 6.15 -20.87
C ALA A 121 1.08 4.85 -20.62
N GLN A 122 1.64 3.69 -21.02
CA GLN A 122 1.01 2.38 -20.80
C GLN A 122 1.27 1.79 -19.42
N LEU A 123 2.27 2.30 -18.69
CA LEU A 123 2.60 1.81 -17.36
C LEU A 123 1.59 2.27 -16.31
N SER A 124 1.31 1.40 -15.34
CA SER A 124 0.53 1.79 -14.17
C SER A 124 1.27 2.82 -13.32
N ILE A 125 0.54 3.65 -12.59
CA ILE A 125 1.14 4.65 -11.69
C ILE A 125 2.09 4.01 -10.68
N GLY A 126 1.76 2.81 -10.15
CA GLY A 126 2.64 2.06 -9.25
C GLY A 126 3.94 1.62 -9.91
N THR A 127 3.90 1.21 -11.19
CA THR A 127 5.09 0.83 -11.95
C THR A 127 5.96 2.05 -12.24
N ARG A 128 5.37 3.16 -12.67
CA ARG A 128 6.08 4.43 -12.88
C ARG A 128 6.77 4.89 -11.59
N THR A 129 6.05 4.85 -10.47
CA THR A 129 6.59 5.19 -9.13
C THR A 129 7.79 4.30 -8.79
N GLY A 130 7.66 2.99 -8.99
CA GLY A 130 8.75 2.04 -8.75
C GLY A 130 10.00 2.33 -9.57
N ILE A 131 9.86 2.67 -10.86
CA ILE A 131 10.97 3.03 -11.76
C ILE A 131 11.68 4.28 -11.24
N VAL A 132 10.93 5.35 -10.90
CA VAL A 132 11.52 6.58 -10.39
C VAL A 132 12.21 6.35 -9.05
N MET A 133 11.60 5.59 -8.12
CA MET A 133 12.22 5.27 -6.83
C MET A 133 13.50 4.44 -6.96
N LEU A 134 13.57 3.51 -7.92
CA LEU A 134 14.79 2.77 -8.22
C LEU A 134 15.88 3.71 -8.74
N TYR A 135 15.53 4.61 -9.67
CA TYR A 135 16.47 5.62 -10.17
C TYR A 135 17.00 6.52 -9.05
N GLU A 136 16.09 7.05 -8.19
CA GLU A 136 16.49 7.85 -7.03
C GLU A 136 17.46 7.11 -6.13
N THR A 137 17.19 5.82 -5.85
CA THR A 137 18.04 4.99 -4.98
C THR A 137 19.44 4.77 -5.59
N VAL A 138 19.49 4.44 -6.89
CA VAL A 138 20.76 4.17 -7.58
C VAL A 138 21.63 5.42 -7.72
N PHE A 139 21.00 6.55 -8.04
CA PHE A 139 21.71 7.81 -8.32
C PHE A 139 21.73 8.78 -7.13
N GLN A 140 21.19 8.36 -5.96
CA GLN A 140 21.12 9.18 -4.74
C GLN A 140 20.47 10.56 -5.00
N LYS A 141 19.39 10.57 -5.79
CA LYS A 141 18.60 11.75 -6.13
C LYS A 141 17.24 11.68 -5.44
N MET A 142 16.60 12.83 -5.25
CA MET A 142 15.21 12.94 -4.78
C MET A 142 14.42 13.71 -5.83
N LEU A 143 13.54 13.01 -6.55
CA LEU A 143 12.66 13.58 -7.57
C LEU A 143 11.22 13.67 -7.08
N LEU A 144 10.79 12.66 -6.31
CA LEU A 144 9.44 12.58 -5.76
C LEU A 144 9.39 13.19 -4.34
N ARG A 145 8.45 14.09 -4.13
CA ARG A 145 8.20 14.65 -2.80
C ARG A 145 7.43 13.65 -1.95
N ARG A 146 8.06 13.12 -0.92
CA ARG A 146 7.49 12.13 0.00
C ARG A 146 7.19 12.74 1.35
N ALA A 147 6.22 12.11 2.06
CA ALA A 147 6.05 12.38 3.48
C ALA A 147 7.28 11.85 4.24
N GLU A 148 7.92 12.71 5.01
CA GLU A 148 8.98 12.33 5.93
C GLU A 148 8.36 11.83 7.22
N ILE A 149 8.85 10.68 7.71
CA ILE A 149 8.49 10.18 9.03
C ILE A 149 9.63 10.60 9.95
N GLU A 150 9.41 11.66 10.71
CA GLU A 150 10.34 12.06 11.74
C GLU A 150 10.31 11.04 12.88
N ASN A 151 11.49 10.58 13.30
CA ASN A 151 11.64 9.83 14.54
C ASN A 151 12.06 10.81 15.64
N PRO A 152 11.16 11.19 16.56
CA PRO A 152 11.47 12.18 17.59
C PRO A 152 12.60 11.75 18.55
N GLU A 153 12.91 10.44 18.63
CA GLU A 153 14.01 9.92 19.45
C GLU A 153 15.38 10.12 18.79
N LEU A 154 15.46 10.15 17.46
CA LEU A 154 16.72 10.40 16.73
C LEU A 154 17.09 11.88 16.73
N ASN A 155 16.11 12.79 16.70
CA ASN A 155 16.34 14.22 16.68
C ASN A 155 16.87 14.74 18.03
N ASN A 156 16.70 14.00 19.13
CA ASN A 156 17.24 14.36 20.43
C ASN A 156 18.71 13.90 20.64
N ALA A 157 19.24 13.03 19.77
CA ALA A 157 20.60 12.54 19.88
C ALA A 157 21.67 13.48 19.31
N GLU A 158 21.28 14.48 18.52
CA GLU A 158 22.20 15.48 17.93
C GLU A 158 22.35 16.75 18.77
N LEU A 159 21.72 16.84 19.95
CA LEU A 159 21.75 18.01 20.81
C LEU A 159 22.69 17.89 22.04
N PHE A 160 23.57 16.88 22.07
CA PHE A 160 24.58 16.71 23.12
C PHE A 160 25.99 16.54 22.56
#